data_2f817f131f5680ab07d3f7a578ba4e92
#
_entry.id   2f817f131f5680ab07d3f7a578ba4e92
#
_cell.length_a   1.000
_cell.length_b   1.000
_cell.length_c   1.000
_cell.angle_alpha   90.00
_cell.angle_beta   90.00
_cell.angle_gamma   90.00
#
_symmetry.space_group_name_H-M   'P 1'
#
loop_
_entity.id
_entity.type
_entity.pdbx_description
1 polymer ?
#
loop_
_entity_poly.entity_id
_entity_poly.type
_entity_poly.pdbx_seq_one_letter_code
_entity_poly.pdbx_strand_id
1 'polypeptide(L)'
;MNAAKPALTPEQRSFLEAAFEEDALRVYASDASLRRGPVLAMVRPRTVEQVRELMRWAEVERIPIHPRGRGTSLSGGCVPTRAGVVVSMLGMDRILDISSEDFVAVIEPGVNTLAFQQACEQKGLFYPPDPASGKATSVGGNVMTCAGGLRAVKYGVTRDYVLGMEAVLPGGKLLKLGGRTHKDVIGLDISRMFVGSEGTLGIVTKLYLKLLPKPESSASVLVGYLSLDAALSSMSKVFAAGILPCAVEFMNETVLEILSRTGDVPWPDTVRSLLLFQMDGSRETVPLENARLAAQLDDALWSMQGVGKEEEDRLWAFRRRVSSSAYVLGPDRIGGDMAVPRGSLLKAVRRFEAIAASHGKRLIGFGHAGDGNIHANLHYDASDPDDARRTAAAHHELDDAALEFGGSLSGEHGGGCLKDVGKQLGADELEAMRAVRRLFDPQGILNPGKGY
;
A
#
# COMPACT_ATOMS: atom_id res chain seq x y z
N MET A 1 18.84 -21.11 -27.81
CA MET A 1 19.30 -19.92 -28.55
C MET A 1 19.33 -18.77 -27.57
N ASN A 2 20.51 -18.32 -27.12
CA ASN A 2 20.67 -17.11 -26.31
C ASN A 2 20.32 -15.91 -27.19
N ALA A 3 19.09 -15.40 -27.09
CA ALA A 3 18.80 -14.09 -27.64
C ALA A 3 19.72 -13.09 -26.94
N ALA A 4 20.53 -12.37 -27.68
CA ALA A 4 21.37 -11.32 -27.14
C ALA A 4 20.50 -10.39 -26.29
N LYS A 5 20.90 -10.11 -25.05
CA LYS A 5 20.17 -9.16 -24.20
C LYS A 5 20.05 -7.84 -24.98
N PRO A 6 18.85 -7.29 -25.15
CA PRO A 6 18.69 -6.00 -25.81
C PRO A 6 19.58 -4.97 -25.11
N ALA A 7 20.40 -4.27 -25.87
CA ALA A 7 21.31 -3.24 -25.37
C ALA A 7 20.97 -1.90 -26.04
N LEU A 8 21.14 -0.81 -25.31
CA LEU A 8 21.00 0.53 -25.88
C LEU A 8 22.16 0.80 -26.87
N THR A 9 21.88 1.53 -27.96
CA THR A 9 22.91 2.03 -28.85
C THR A 9 23.77 3.09 -28.17
N PRO A 10 24.97 3.41 -28.66
CA PRO A 10 25.78 4.51 -28.12
C PRO A 10 25.04 5.85 -28.09
N GLU A 11 24.27 6.16 -29.14
CA GLU A 11 23.47 7.36 -29.24
C GLU A 11 22.36 7.38 -28.17
N GLN A 12 21.66 6.27 -28.00
CA GLN A 12 20.63 6.12 -26.95
C GLN A 12 21.22 6.28 -25.56
N ARG A 13 22.43 5.75 -25.32
CA ARG A 13 23.16 5.91 -24.06
C ARG A 13 23.54 7.37 -23.80
N SER A 14 24.12 8.03 -24.80
CA SER A 14 24.50 9.45 -24.71
C SER A 14 23.31 10.36 -24.40
N PHE A 15 22.15 10.06 -25.01
CA PHE A 15 20.92 10.82 -24.73
C PHE A 15 20.47 10.69 -23.28
N LEU A 16 20.55 9.50 -22.69
CA LEU A 16 19.99 9.27 -21.36
C LEU A 16 20.85 9.82 -20.24
N GLU A 17 22.16 10.06 -20.46
CA GLU A 17 23.12 10.42 -19.39
C GLU A 17 22.96 9.48 -18.18
N ALA A 18 22.69 8.20 -18.43
CA ALA A 18 22.26 7.24 -17.42
C ALA A 18 23.47 6.70 -16.64
N ALA A 19 23.21 6.28 -15.40
CA ALA A 19 24.18 5.54 -14.61
C ALA A 19 24.27 4.10 -15.12
N PHE A 20 25.41 3.72 -15.75
CA PHE A 20 25.63 2.39 -16.31
C PHE A 20 26.45 1.47 -15.43
N GLU A 21 26.74 1.86 -14.20
CA GLU A 21 27.40 0.99 -13.23
C GLU A 21 26.50 -0.21 -12.93
N GLU A 22 27.01 -1.41 -13.11
CA GLU A 22 26.24 -2.65 -12.98
C GLU A 22 25.58 -2.81 -11.64
N ASP A 23 26.25 -2.39 -10.57
CA ASP A 23 25.72 -2.46 -9.19
C ASP A 23 24.55 -1.48 -8.97
N ALA A 24 24.60 -0.28 -9.52
CA ALA A 24 23.52 0.67 -9.46
C ALA A 24 22.26 0.14 -10.18
N LEU A 25 22.43 -0.48 -11.35
CA LEU A 25 21.31 -1.09 -12.09
C LEU A 25 20.66 -2.24 -11.32
N ARG A 26 21.40 -3.03 -10.55
CA ARG A 26 20.85 -4.11 -9.72
C ARG A 26 19.85 -3.61 -8.67
N VAL A 27 20.10 -2.44 -8.09
CA VAL A 27 19.17 -1.83 -7.12
C VAL A 27 17.83 -1.48 -7.78
N TYR A 28 17.85 -1.05 -9.02
CA TYR A 28 16.65 -0.67 -9.77
C TYR A 28 15.95 -1.83 -10.45
N ALA A 29 16.57 -3.01 -10.49
CA ALA A 29 15.99 -4.22 -11.06
C ALA A 29 14.95 -4.89 -10.17
N SER A 30 14.86 -4.53 -8.90
CA SER A 30 13.97 -5.15 -7.91
C SER A 30 13.23 -4.11 -7.06
N ASP A 31 12.23 -4.56 -6.33
CA ASP A 31 11.56 -3.81 -5.27
C ASP A 31 11.41 -4.69 -4.01
N ALA A 32 10.57 -4.28 -3.04
CA ALA A 32 10.37 -5.03 -1.81
C ALA A 32 9.65 -6.39 -2.01
N SER A 33 9.17 -6.71 -3.21
CA SER A 33 8.68 -8.04 -3.56
C SER A 33 9.78 -9.07 -3.77
N LEU A 34 11.04 -8.65 -3.77
CA LEU A 34 12.24 -9.43 -4.07
C LEU A 34 12.30 -9.99 -5.50
N ARG A 35 11.31 -9.71 -6.35
CA ARG A 35 11.35 -10.03 -7.78
C ARG A 35 12.38 -9.17 -8.49
N ARG A 36 12.92 -9.68 -9.57
CA ARG A 36 13.93 -9.00 -10.39
C ARG A 36 13.54 -9.01 -11.85
N GLY A 37 13.82 -7.91 -12.54
CA GLY A 37 13.60 -7.76 -13.97
C GLY A 37 14.75 -7.09 -14.70
N PRO A 38 14.71 -7.10 -16.03
CA PRO A 38 15.80 -6.58 -16.88
C PRO A 38 15.77 -5.04 -16.94
N VAL A 39 16.88 -4.40 -16.57
CA VAL A 39 17.10 -2.95 -16.68
C VAL A 39 18.14 -2.67 -17.76
N LEU A 40 17.83 -1.77 -18.70
CA LEU A 40 18.78 -1.27 -19.69
C LEU A 40 19.56 -0.07 -19.20
N ALA A 41 18.86 0.86 -18.53
CA ALA A 41 19.41 2.08 -17.97
C ALA A 41 18.51 2.60 -16.84
N MET A 42 19.05 3.51 -16.03
CA MET A 42 18.29 4.31 -15.04
C MET A 42 18.53 5.80 -15.28
N VAL A 43 17.44 6.56 -15.29
CA VAL A 43 17.50 8.03 -15.34
C VAL A 43 16.77 8.62 -14.14
N ARG A 44 17.21 9.81 -13.71
CA ARG A 44 16.62 10.54 -12.60
C ARG A 44 16.32 11.99 -13.03
N PRO A 45 15.16 12.23 -13.67
CA PRO A 45 14.76 13.57 -14.06
C PRO A 45 14.53 14.47 -12.84
N ARG A 46 14.81 15.76 -13.00
CA ARG A 46 14.63 16.80 -11.99
C ARG A 46 13.62 17.86 -12.40
N THR A 47 13.21 17.85 -13.68
CA THR A 47 12.26 18.82 -14.23
C THR A 47 11.23 18.14 -15.11
N VAL A 48 10.09 18.79 -15.27
CA VAL A 48 9.01 18.32 -16.16
C VAL A 48 9.51 18.23 -17.61
N GLU A 49 10.34 19.15 -18.04
CA GLU A 49 10.91 19.19 -19.39
C GLU A 49 11.78 17.98 -19.67
N GLN A 50 12.61 17.56 -18.70
CA GLN A 50 13.41 16.31 -18.83
C GLN A 50 12.51 15.07 -18.96
N VAL A 51 11.42 15.01 -18.20
CA VAL A 51 10.43 13.91 -18.34
C VAL A 51 9.78 13.94 -19.73
N ARG A 52 9.38 15.14 -20.21
CA ARG A 52 8.77 15.29 -21.53
C ARG A 52 9.71 14.89 -22.66
N GLU A 53 10.97 15.26 -22.58
CA GLU A 53 12.00 14.91 -23.55
C GLU A 53 12.26 13.40 -23.56
N LEU A 54 12.40 12.79 -22.37
CA LEU A 54 12.51 11.35 -22.21
C LEU A 54 11.34 10.60 -22.86
N MET A 55 10.11 11.07 -22.64
CA MET A 55 8.91 10.41 -23.14
C MET A 55 8.75 10.55 -24.65
N ARG A 56 9.20 11.67 -25.27
CA ARG A 56 9.27 11.78 -26.73
C ARG A 56 10.28 10.80 -27.33
N TRP A 57 11.46 10.76 -26.75
CA TRP A 57 12.51 9.84 -27.16
C TRP A 57 12.06 8.36 -27.02
N ALA A 58 11.50 7.99 -25.87
CA ALA A 58 11.07 6.62 -25.61
C ALA A 58 9.97 6.14 -26.57
N GLU A 59 9.05 7.04 -26.98
CA GLU A 59 8.03 6.73 -27.97
C GLU A 59 8.62 6.47 -29.35
N VAL A 60 9.56 7.31 -29.78
CA VAL A 60 10.25 7.15 -31.09
C VAL A 60 11.05 5.85 -31.11
N GLU A 61 11.82 5.59 -30.08
CA GLU A 61 12.68 4.40 -29.95
C GLU A 61 11.92 3.13 -29.55
N ARG A 62 10.64 3.25 -29.16
CA ARG A 62 9.80 2.15 -28.63
C ARG A 62 10.44 1.44 -27.44
N ILE A 63 11.13 2.17 -26.58
CA ILE A 63 11.81 1.64 -25.41
C ILE A 63 10.85 1.66 -24.22
N PRO A 64 10.66 0.53 -23.50
CA PRO A 64 9.86 0.48 -22.30
C PRO A 64 10.38 1.42 -21.22
N ILE A 65 9.45 2.11 -20.57
CA ILE A 65 9.70 3.03 -19.45
C ILE A 65 9.05 2.46 -18.19
N HIS A 66 9.84 2.34 -17.13
CA HIS A 66 9.40 1.83 -15.83
C HIS A 66 9.50 2.94 -14.78
N PRO A 67 8.43 3.69 -14.51
CA PRO A 67 8.42 4.71 -13.45
C PRO A 67 8.66 4.07 -12.08
N ARG A 68 9.48 4.72 -11.26
CA ARG A 68 9.83 4.20 -9.94
C ARG A 68 9.88 5.32 -8.91
N GLY A 69 9.20 5.12 -7.79
CA GLY A 69 9.43 5.84 -6.56
C GLY A 69 10.60 5.21 -5.77
N ARG A 70 10.37 4.87 -4.52
CA ARG A 70 11.39 4.30 -3.63
C ARG A 70 11.51 2.77 -3.67
N GLY A 71 10.70 2.09 -4.50
CA GLY A 71 10.77 0.63 -4.66
C GLY A 71 10.27 -0.16 -3.45
N THR A 72 9.32 0.36 -2.73
CA THR A 72 8.69 -0.27 -1.56
C THR A 72 7.50 -1.18 -1.90
N SER A 73 7.16 -1.34 -3.17
CA SER A 73 6.07 -2.21 -3.61
C SER A 73 6.33 -3.66 -3.23
N LEU A 74 5.30 -4.31 -2.67
CA LEU A 74 5.28 -5.74 -2.33
C LEU A 74 4.68 -6.61 -3.44
N SER A 75 4.11 -5.99 -4.48
CA SER A 75 3.47 -6.66 -5.63
C SER A 75 4.32 -6.65 -6.91
N GLY A 76 5.55 -6.13 -6.87
CA GLY A 76 6.40 -6.00 -8.05
C GLY A 76 6.03 -4.81 -8.94
N GLY A 77 5.34 -3.79 -8.41
CA GLY A 77 4.88 -2.62 -9.17
C GLY A 77 6.00 -1.84 -9.87
N CYS A 78 7.20 -1.82 -9.28
CA CYS A 78 8.38 -1.14 -9.85
C CYS A 78 9.34 -2.07 -10.60
N VAL A 79 9.10 -3.40 -10.62
CA VAL A 79 10.00 -4.37 -11.26
C VAL A 79 9.81 -4.33 -12.78
N PRO A 80 10.85 -4.07 -13.59
CA PRO A 80 10.72 -4.14 -15.03
C PRO A 80 10.36 -5.56 -15.49
N THR A 81 9.28 -5.72 -16.23
CA THR A 81 8.89 -7.02 -16.83
C THR A 81 9.46 -7.20 -18.23
N ARG A 82 9.82 -6.09 -18.89
CA ARG A 82 10.51 -6.03 -20.18
C ARG A 82 11.74 -5.14 -20.02
N ALA A 83 12.79 -5.47 -20.79
CA ALA A 83 14.00 -4.66 -20.81
C ALA A 83 13.67 -3.22 -21.22
N GLY A 84 14.04 -2.27 -20.36
CA GLY A 84 13.68 -0.87 -20.57
C GLY A 84 14.43 0.07 -19.60
N VAL A 85 14.06 1.34 -19.65
CA VAL A 85 14.65 2.40 -18.82
C VAL A 85 13.82 2.57 -17.55
N VAL A 86 14.48 2.50 -16.39
CA VAL A 86 13.87 2.85 -15.11
C VAL A 86 13.95 4.35 -14.90
N VAL A 87 12.82 4.99 -14.63
CA VAL A 87 12.72 6.43 -14.38
C VAL A 87 12.50 6.66 -12.90
N SER A 88 13.59 7.01 -12.19
CA SER A 88 13.53 7.30 -10.77
C SER A 88 12.99 8.70 -10.53
N MET A 89 11.77 8.80 -10.00
CA MET A 89 11.13 10.08 -9.70
C MET A 89 11.71 10.77 -8.46
N LEU A 90 12.72 10.19 -7.82
CA LEU A 90 13.38 10.77 -6.64
C LEU A 90 14.19 12.03 -6.93
N GLY A 91 14.36 12.40 -8.20
CA GLY A 91 14.91 13.70 -8.59
C GLY A 91 13.90 14.85 -8.49
N MET A 92 12.61 14.54 -8.40
CA MET A 92 11.49 15.49 -8.26
C MET A 92 10.86 15.30 -6.87
N ASP A 93 11.49 15.84 -5.83
CA ASP A 93 11.18 15.58 -4.42
C ASP A 93 10.89 16.87 -3.61
N ARG A 94 10.52 17.95 -4.28
CA ARG A 94 10.24 19.24 -3.62
C ARG A 94 8.81 19.32 -3.13
N ILE A 95 8.62 19.81 -1.91
CA ILE A 95 7.34 20.37 -1.44
C ILE A 95 7.25 21.79 -1.98
N LEU A 96 6.36 22.01 -2.95
CA LEU A 96 6.26 23.30 -3.66
C LEU A 96 5.43 24.30 -2.86
N ASP A 97 4.37 23.82 -2.19
CA ASP A 97 3.51 24.65 -1.35
C ASP A 97 2.72 23.79 -0.35
N ILE A 98 2.42 24.35 0.82
CA ILE A 98 1.44 23.87 1.78
C ILE A 98 0.63 25.08 2.26
N SER A 99 -0.63 25.17 1.82
CA SER A 99 -1.55 26.25 2.15
C SER A 99 -2.47 25.84 3.31
N SER A 100 -2.37 26.57 4.42
CA SER A 100 -3.29 26.39 5.56
C SER A 100 -4.66 27.03 5.30
N GLU A 101 -4.74 28.01 4.40
CA GLU A 101 -5.99 28.65 4.02
C GLU A 101 -6.83 27.76 3.12
N ASP A 102 -6.18 27.10 2.14
CA ASP A 102 -6.86 26.26 1.14
C ASP A 102 -7.00 24.82 1.61
N PHE A 103 -6.29 24.36 2.66
CA PHE A 103 -6.13 22.95 3.03
C PHE A 103 -5.62 22.09 1.86
N VAL A 104 -4.63 22.62 1.14
CA VAL A 104 -4.05 21.98 -0.05
C VAL A 104 -2.53 21.99 0.04
N ALA A 105 -1.91 20.91 -0.37
CA ALA A 105 -0.48 20.87 -0.67
C ALA A 105 -0.24 20.66 -2.17
N VAL A 106 0.85 21.26 -2.66
CA VAL A 106 1.38 21.04 -4.01
C VAL A 106 2.78 20.47 -3.87
N ILE A 107 3.00 19.28 -4.39
CA ILE A 107 4.27 18.58 -4.24
C ILE A 107 4.71 17.87 -5.52
N GLU A 108 5.99 17.53 -5.59
CA GLU A 108 6.54 16.62 -6.58
C GLU A 108 6.41 15.16 -6.13
N PRO A 109 6.36 14.17 -7.05
CA PRO A 109 6.03 12.79 -6.72
C PRO A 109 7.09 12.04 -5.91
N GLY A 110 8.35 12.48 -5.94
CA GLY A 110 9.47 11.87 -5.21
C GLY A 110 9.53 12.20 -3.72
N VAL A 111 8.70 13.14 -3.24
CA VAL A 111 8.64 13.55 -1.83
C VAL A 111 8.41 12.33 -0.94
N ASN A 112 9.21 12.20 0.11
CA ASN A 112 9.04 11.13 1.11
C ASN A 112 7.76 11.36 1.92
N THR A 113 6.97 10.30 2.13
CA THR A 113 5.66 10.39 2.78
C THR A 113 5.74 10.91 4.21
N LEU A 114 6.63 10.36 5.03
CA LEU A 114 6.79 10.81 6.41
C LEU A 114 7.27 12.26 6.49
N ALA A 115 8.24 12.65 5.64
CA ALA A 115 8.72 14.04 5.60
C ALA A 115 7.60 15.01 5.19
N PHE A 116 6.73 14.60 4.26
CA PHE A 116 5.57 15.38 3.86
C PHE A 116 4.55 15.52 5.00
N GLN A 117 4.23 14.41 5.68
CA GLN A 117 3.34 14.43 6.85
C GLN A 117 3.87 15.38 7.93
N GLN A 118 5.15 15.28 8.26
CA GLN A 118 5.80 16.16 9.24
C GLN A 118 5.75 17.64 8.81
N ALA A 119 5.96 17.96 7.52
CA ALA A 119 5.86 19.31 7.02
C ALA A 119 4.42 19.86 7.11
N CYS A 120 3.41 19.03 6.87
CA CYS A 120 2.01 19.39 7.09
C CYS A 120 1.73 19.66 8.58
N GLU A 121 2.20 18.78 9.46
CA GLU A 121 1.99 18.90 10.91
C GLU A 121 2.60 20.16 11.51
N GLN A 122 3.75 20.62 11.00
CA GLN A 122 4.36 21.89 11.41
C GLN A 122 3.48 23.11 11.11
N LYS A 123 2.54 22.96 10.16
CA LYS A 123 1.55 24.00 9.81
C LYS A 123 0.16 23.74 10.42
N GLY A 124 0.03 22.81 11.37
CA GLY A 124 -1.25 22.43 11.98
C GLY A 124 -2.17 21.64 11.04
N LEU A 125 -1.60 21.06 9.98
CA LEU A 125 -2.33 20.31 8.97
C LEU A 125 -2.00 18.82 9.05
N PHE A 126 -2.84 18.00 8.43
CA PHE A 126 -2.76 16.55 8.47
C PHE A 126 -2.97 15.94 7.08
N TYR A 127 -2.03 15.08 6.67
CA TYR A 127 -2.16 14.19 5.52
C TYR A 127 -2.39 12.77 6.01
N PRO A 128 -3.66 12.27 6.01
CA PRO A 128 -4.04 11.03 6.67
C PRO A 128 -3.46 9.74 6.11
N PRO A 129 -3.26 9.55 4.77
CA PRO A 129 -2.78 8.27 4.25
C PRO A 129 -1.48 7.83 4.92
N ASP A 130 -1.49 6.63 5.53
CA ASP A 130 -0.44 6.14 6.41
C ASP A 130 -0.06 4.68 6.08
N PRO A 131 0.54 4.43 4.90
CA PRO A 131 1.01 3.09 4.58
C PRO A 131 2.12 2.67 5.54
N ALA A 132 2.19 1.39 5.90
CA ALA A 132 3.20 0.85 6.82
C ALA A 132 4.65 1.19 6.39
N SER A 133 4.87 1.38 5.08
CA SER A 133 6.14 1.80 4.48
C SER A 133 6.39 3.32 4.50
N GLY A 134 5.56 4.13 5.17
CA GLY A 134 5.58 5.61 5.11
C GLY A 134 6.95 6.26 5.34
N LYS A 135 7.80 5.66 6.18
CA LYS A 135 9.18 6.11 6.40
C LYS A 135 10.07 5.98 5.15
N ALA A 136 9.79 5.00 4.31
CA ALA A 136 10.61 4.62 3.16
C ALA A 136 9.97 4.93 1.81
N THR A 137 8.68 5.24 1.74
CA THR A 137 7.95 5.41 0.48
C THR A 137 7.91 6.86 0.01
N SER A 138 7.51 7.07 -1.25
CA SER A 138 7.25 8.40 -1.82
C SER A 138 5.75 8.60 -2.06
N VAL A 139 5.28 9.85 -1.93
CA VAL A 139 3.86 10.16 -2.10
C VAL A 139 3.38 9.82 -3.51
N GLY A 140 4.19 10.08 -4.55
CA GLY A 140 3.86 9.67 -5.91
C GLY A 140 3.72 8.15 -6.06
N GLY A 141 4.56 7.36 -5.37
CA GLY A 141 4.41 5.91 -5.30
C GLY A 141 3.07 5.50 -4.68
N ASN A 142 2.70 6.13 -3.56
CA ASN A 142 1.41 5.88 -2.89
C ASN A 142 0.22 6.22 -3.78
N VAL A 143 0.30 7.32 -4.55
CA VAL A 143 -0.75 7.70 -5.51
C VAL A 143 -0.84 6.65 -6.62
N MET A 144 0.29 6.19 -7.17
CA MET A 144 0.29 5.22 -8.25
C MET A 144 -0.18 3.83 -7.86
N THR A 145 -0.09 3.44 -6.59
CA THR A 145 -0.64 2.17 -6.07
C THR A 145 -1.99 2.35 -5.38
N CYS A 146 -2.46 3.57 -5.20
CA CYS A 146 -3.59 3.91 -4.33
C CYS A 146 -3.41 3.33 -2.92
N ALA A 147 -2.23 3.53 -2.33
CA ALA A 147 -1.88 2.94 -1.04
C ALA A 147 -2.91 3.27 0.04
N GLY A 148 -3.26 2.25 0.82
CA GLY A 148 -4.10 2.35 2.00
C GLY A 148 -3.28 2.61 3.27
N GLY A 149 -3.66 1.94 4.36
CA GLY A 149 -2.99 1.99 5.67
C GLY A 149 -3.97 1.98 6.83
N LEU A 150 -3.42 2.01 8.04
CA LEU A 150 -4.10 1.84 9.32
C LEU A 150 -5.35 2.74 9.49
N ARG A 151 -5.32 3.96 8.93
CA ARG A 151 -6.34 4.98 9.14
C ARG A 151 -7.43 4.99 8.08
N ALA A 152 -7.41 4.03 7.15
CA ALA A 152 -8.37 4.03 6.04
C ALA A 152 -9.83 3.91 6.50
N VAL A 153 -10.09 3.25 7.61
CA VAL A 153 -11.44 3.11 8.20
C VAL A 153 -12.13 4.44 8.47
N LYS A 154 -11.40 5.47 8.90
CA LYS A 154 -11.95 6.82 9.19
C LYS A 154 -11.68 7.80 8.07
N TYR A 155 -10.51 7.74 7.48
CA TYR A 155 -10.00 8.79 6.61
C TYR A 155 -10.01 8.40 5.12
N GLY A 156 -10.25 7.14 4.79
CA GLY A 156 -10.10 6.67 3.42
C GLY A 156 -8.65 6.43 3.02
N VAL A 157 -8.43 6.23 1.72
CA VAL A 157 -7.14 5.86 1.16
C VAL A 157 -6.54 7.02 0.34
N THR A 158 -5.38 6.82 -0.28
CA THR A 158 -4.68 7.88 -1.02
C THR A 158 -5.54 8.57 -2.08
N ARG A 159 -6.43 7.85 -2.78
CA ARG A 159 -7.32 8.44 -3.81
C ARG A 159 -8.24 9.55 -3.28
N ASP A 160 -8.59 9.51 -2.00
CA ASP A 160 -9.52 10.45 -1.39
C ASP A 160 -8.88 11.81 -1.10
N TYR A 161 -7.56 11.87 -1.26
CA TYR A 161 -6.74 13.07 -1.03
C TYR A 161 -6.15 13.69 -2.30
N VAL A 162 -6.28 13.05 -3.47
CA VAL A 162 -5.80 13.61 -4.73
C VAL A 162 -6.87 14.52 -5.32
N LEU A 163 -6.59 15.84 -5.34
CA LEU A 163 -7.43 16.86 -5.98
C LEU A 163 -7.08 17.04 -7.45
N GLY A 164 -5.85 16.69 -7.83
CA GLY A 164 -5.38 16.80 -9.20
C GLY A 164 -3.91 16.44 -9.34
N MET A 165 -3.42 16.46 -10.57
CA MET A 165 -2.03 16.14 -10.89
C MET A 165 -1.59 16.73 -12.22
N GLU A 166 -0.28 16.81 -12.42
CA GLU A 166 0.32 16.98 -13.74
C GLU A 166 0.99 15.65 -14.13
N ALA A 167 0.72 15.15 -15.35
CA ALA A 167 1.26 13.91 -15.85
C ALA A 167 1.76 14.05 -17.29
N VAL A 168 2.89 13.41 -17.59
CA VAL A 168 3.48 13.37 -18.93
C VAL A 168 3.16 12.03 -19.59
N LEU A 169 2.56 12.08 -20.77
CA LEU A 169 2.23 10.93 -21.61
C LEU A 169 3.38 10.57 -22.56
N PRO A 170 3.34 9.41 -23.22
CA PRO A 170 4.14 9.16 -24.43
C PRO A 170 4.02 10.34 -25.40
N GLY A 171 5.09 10.62 -26.16
CA GLY A 171 5.19 11.82 -27.00
C GLY A 171 5.45 13.12 -26.24
N GLY A 172 5.58 13.08 -24.91
CA GLY A 172 5.92 14.25 -24.08
C GLY A 172 4.77 15.25 -23.89
N LYS A 173 3.52 14.83 -24.15
CA LYS A 173 2.33 15.67 -23.87
C LYS A 173 2.13 15.80 -22.37
N LEU A 174 2.04 17.04 -21.86
CA LEU A 174 1.73 17.33 -20.46
C LEU A 174 0.21 17.48 -20.30
N LEU A 175 -0.37 16.66 -19.44
CA LEU A 175 -1.74 16.83 -18.96
C LEU A 175 -1.72 17.56 -17.62
N LYS A 176 -2.68 18.47 -17.44
CA LYS A 176 -3.01 19.12 -16.18
C LYS A 176 -4.42 18.71 -15.81
N LEU A 177 -4.57 17.93 -14.76
CA LEU A 177 -5.80 17.26 -14.36
C LEU A 177 -6.19 17.78 -12.97
N GLY A 178 -7.37 18.40 -12.84
CA GLY A 178 -7.79 19.03 -11.59
C GLY A 178 -6.86 20.18 -11.15
N GLY A 179 -6.75 20.43 -9.84
CA GLY A 179 -5.96 21.55 -9.33
C GLY A 179 -6.08 21.74 -7.82
N ARG A 180 -6.06 23.01 -7.37
CA ARG A 180 -6.12 23.38 -5.95
C ARG A 180 -7.54 23.47 -5.38
N THR A 181 -8.55 23.35 -6.21
CA THR A 181 -9.95 23.49 -5.78
C THR A 181 -10.50 22.18 -5.22
N HIS A 182 -11.23 22.26 -4.10
CA HIS A 182 -11.92 21.10 -3.53
C HIS A 182 -13.16 20.66 -4.35
N LYS A 183 -13.64 21.54 -5.21
CA LYS A 183 -14.77 21.27 -6.11
C LYS A 183 -14.36 21.59 -7.55
N ASP A 184 -14.43 20.58 -8.40
CA ASP A 184 -14.30 20.69 -9.85
C ASP A 184 -15.17 19.63 -10.50
N VAL A 185 -16.10 20.07 -11.37
CA VAL A 185 -17.06 19.18 -12.06
C VAL A 185 -17.03 19.39 -13.57
N ILE A 186 -16.02 20.11 -14.07
CA ILE A 186 -15.88 20.39 -15.50
C ILE A 186 -15.12 19.23 -16.17
N GLY A 187 -15.80 18.51 -17.03
CA GLY A 187 -15.23 17.37 -17.78
C GLY A 187 -15.22 16.07 -16.96
N LEU A 188 -14.46 15.10 -17.45
CA LEU A 188 -14.28 13.82 -16.80
C LEU A 188 -13.17 13.91 -15.75
N ASP A 189 -13.35 13.25 -14.60
CA ASP A 189 -12.30 13.11 -13.59
C ASP A 189 -11.24 12.08 -14.04
N ILE A 190 -10.41 12.51 -14.98
CA ILE A 190 -9.31 11.67 -15.50
C ILE A 190 -8.24 11.48 -14.41
N SER A 191 -8.08 12.39 -13.46
CA SER A 191 -7.10 12.25 -12.38
C SER A 191 -7.33 10.97 -11.58
N ARG A 192 -8.58 10.57 -11.37
CA ARG A 192 -8.97 9.33 -10.69
C ARG A 192 -8.51 8.06 -11.43
N MET A 193 -8.37 8.09 -12.75
CA MET A 193 -7.86 6.97 -13.52
C MET A 193 -6.36 6.74 -13.30
N PHE A 194 -5.62 7.82 -13.03
CA PHE A 194 -4.18 7.73 -12.76
C PHE A 194 -3.87 7.18 -11.36
N VAL A 195 -4.75 7.41 -10.39
CA VAL A 195 -4.57 6.87 -9.03
C VAL A 195 -4.78 5.36 -9.06
N GLY A 196 -3.78 4.61 -8.66
CA GLY A 196 -3.78 3.14 -8.73
C GLY A 196 -3.42 2.57 -10.11
N SER A 197 -3.02 3.42 -11.07
CA SER A 197 -2.62 2.96 -12.42
C SER A 197 -1.23 2.32 -12.47
N GLU A 198 -0.47 2.35 -11.40
CA GLU A 198 0.90 1.80 -11.32
C GLU A 198 1.85 2.34 -12.43
N GLY A 199 1.61 3.58 -12.88
CA GLY A 199 2.42 4.22 -13.91
C GLY A 199 2.19 3.71 -15.33
N THR A 200 1.05 3.06 -15.60
CA THR A 200 0.71 2.54 -16.93
C THR A 200 0.02 3.56 -17.84
N LEU A 201 -0.42 4.70 -17.30
CA LEU A 201 -1.13 5.75 -18.03
C LEU A 201 -0.29 7.01 -18.28
N GLY A 202 0.80 7.21 -17.52
CA GLY A 202 1.68 8.38 -17.64
C GLY A 202 2.64 8.50 -16.46
N ILE A 203 3.59 9.43 -16.57
CA ILE A 203 4.53 9.78 -15.51
C ILE A 203 4.03 11.02 -14.78
N VAL A 204 3.62 10.87 -13.54
CA VAL A 204 3.18 12.01 -12.69
C VAL A 204 4.39 12.85 -12.30
N THR A 205 4.26 14.17 -12.46
CA THR A 205 5.32 15.14 -12.18
C THR A 205 4.94 16.15 -11.11
N LYS A 206 3.65 16.28 -10.79
CA LYS A 206 3.13 17.16 -9.74
C LYS A 206 1.84 16.61 -9.18
N LEU A 207 1.60 16.80 -7.90
CA LEU A 207 0.40 16.39 -7.18
C LEU A 207 -0.21 17.60 -6.45
N TYR A 208 -1.54 17.67 -6.48
CA TYR A 208 -2.36 18.57 -5.68
C TYR A 208 -3.11 17.71 -4.67
N LEU A 209 -2.81 17.89 -3.38
CA LEU A 209 -3.29 17.01 -2.33
C LEU A 209 -4.13 17.76 -1.32
N LYS A 210 -5.30 17.21 -1.00
CA LYS A 210 -6.16 17.68 0.07
C LYS A 210 -5.50 17.40 1.42
N LEU A 211 -5.63 18.37 2.32
CA LEU A 211 -5.22 18.27 3.71
C LEU A 211 -6.41 18.46 4.63
N LEU A 212 -6.26 18.03 5.89
CA LEU A 212 -7.22 18.23 6.97
C LEU A 212 -6.56 19.01 8.09
N PRO A 213 -7.34 19.61 9.01
CA PRO A 213 -6.82 20.05 10.30
C PRO A 213 -6.18 18.88 11.05
N LYS A 214 -5.05 19.11 11.69
CA LYS A 214 -4.40 18.09 12.52
C LYS A 214 -5.24 17.78 13.76
N PRO A 215 -5.53 16.50 14.04
CA PRO A 215 -6.12 16.11 15.33
C PRO A 215 -5.24 16.58 16.48
N GLU A 216 -5.86 17.15 17.52
CA GLU A 216 -5.15 17.71 18.67
C GLU A 216 -4.68 16.64 19.65
N SER A 217 -5.38 15.50 19.66
CA SER A 217 -5.15 14.41 20.60
C SER A 217 -5.45 13.07 19.95
N SER A 218 -4.82 12.02 20.47
CA SER A 218 -5.15 10.63 20.19
C SER A 218 -4.99 9.77 21.43
N ALA A 219 -5.65 8.62 21.41
CA ALA A 219 -5.50 7.59 22.43
C ALA A 219 -5.71 6.22 21.80
N SER A 220 -4.96 5.22 22.27
CA SER A 220 -5.04 3.85 21.81
C SER A 220 -5.41 2.90 22.92
N VAL A 221 -6.17 1.84 22.59
CA VAL A 221 -6.54 0.77 23.52
C VAL A 221 -6.21 -0.57 22.88
N LEU A 222 -5.33 -1.34 23.52
CA LEU A 222 -5.02 -2.72 23.16
C LEU A 222 -5.87 -3.65 24.02
N VAL A 223 -6.63 -4.54 23.41
CA VAL A 223 -7.66 -5.35 24.08
C VAL A 223 -7.47 -6.82 23.73
N GLY A 224 -7.46 -7.68 24.76
CA GLY A 224 -7.27 -9.12 24.65
C GLY A 224 -8.58 -9.90 24.86
N TYR A 225 -8.80 -10.90 24.00
CA TYR A 225 -9.98 -11.74 23.98
C TYR A 225 -9.64 -13.23 24.00
N LEU A 226 -10.61 -14.05 24.46
CA LEU A 226 -10.51 -15.51 24.49
C LEU A 226 -10.47 -16.13 23.07
N SER A 227 -11.00 -15.45 22.06
CA SER A 227 -11.07 -15.93 20.69
C SER A 227 -11.16 -14.76 19.70
N LEU A 228 -10.86 -15.04 18.42
CA LEU A 228 -11.07 -14.10 17.33
C LEU A 228 -12.57 -13.74 17.18
N ASP A 229 -13.48 -14.70 17.44
CA ASP A 229 -14.93 -14.48 17.39
C ASP A 229 -15.37 -13.41 18.41
N ALA A 230 -14.90 -13.53 19.64
CA ALA A 230 -15.18 -12.54 20.69
C ALA A 230 -14.60 -11.16 20.32
N ALA A 231 -13.36 -11.12 19.81
CA ALA A 231 -12.71 -9.89 19.36
C ALA A 231 -13.52 -9.18 18.27
N LEU A 232 -13.83 -9.84 17.15
CA LEU A 232 -14.52 -9.23 16.03
C LEU A 232 -16.01 -8.96 16.31
N SER A 233 -16.65 -9.73 17.21
CA SER A 233 -17.97 -9.41 17.74
C SER A 233 -17.94 -8.09 18.53
N SER A 234 -16.95 -7.92 19.40
CA SER A 234 -16.74 -6.68 20.18
C SER A 234 -16.52 -5.48 19.25
N MET A 235 -15.68 -5.62 18.21
CA MET A 235 -15.52 -4.58 17.19
C MET A 235 -16.87 -4.20 16.54
N SER A 236 -17.70 -5.18 16.23
CA SER A 236 -19.01 -4.94 15.62
C SER A 236 -19.94 -4.14 16.56
N LYS A 237 -19.90 -4.41 17.88
CA LYS A 237 -20.62 -3.61 18.90
C LYS A 237 -20.15 -2.14 18.89
N VAL A 238 -18.83 -1.91 18.81
CA VAL A 238 -18.24 -0.56 18.74
C VAL A 238 -18.82 0.22 17.55
N PHE A 239 -18.82 -0.36 16.36
CA PHE A 239 -19.38 0.32 15.18
C PHE A 239 -20.91 0.49 15.25
N ALA A 240 -21.64 -0.49 15.80
CA ALA A 240 -23.10 -0.40 16.00
C ALA A 240 -23.46 0.71 17.00
N ALA A 241 -22.59 1.01 17.97
CA ALA A 241 -22.75 2.13 18.91
C ALA A 241 -22.43 3.51 18.28
N GLY A 242 -22.15 3.57 16.97
CA GLY A 242 -21.81 4.80 16.25
C GLY A 242 -20.44 5.36 16.60
N ILE A 243 -19.53 4.53 17.12
CA ILE A 243 -18.15 4.92 17.42
C ILE A 243 -17.30 4.60 16.20
N LEU A 244 -16.53 5.59 15.70
CA LEU A 244 -15.65 5.45 14.55
C LEU A 244 -14.19 5.70 14.95
N PRO A 245 -13.45 4.65 15.35
CA PRO A 245 -12.02 4.74 15.57
C PRO A 245 -11.26 5.17 14.31
N CYS A 246 -10.13 5.86 14.47
CA CYS A 246 -9.30 6.21 13.31
C CYS A 246 -8.45 5.04 12.84
N ALA A 247 -8.23 4.02 13.70
CA ALA A 247 -7.64 2.74 13.30
C ALA A 247 -8.22 1.61 14.16
N VAL A 248 -8.39 0.43 13.55
CA VAL A 248 -8.74 -0.82 14.26
C VAL A 248 -7.93 -1.95 13.65
N GLU A 249 -7.00 -2.51 14.43
CA GLU A 249 -6.16 -3.63 14.03
C GLU A 249 -6.58 -4.91 14.74
N PHE A 250 -6.52 -6.05 14.05
CA PHE A 250 -6.66 -7.34 14.67
C PHE A 250 -5.38 -8.17 14.57
N MET A 251 -5.19 -9.08 15.52
CA MET A 251 -4.12 -10.07 15.54
C MET A 251 -4.69 -11.41 16.01
N ASN A 252 -4.51 -12.48 15.20
CA ASN A 252 -5.01 -13.81 15.53
C ASN A 252 -4.07 -14.56 16.50
N GLU A 253 -4.48 -15.75 16.94
CA GLU A 253 -3.75 -16.56 17.92
C GLU A 253 -2.32 -16.88 17.47
N THR A 254 -2.09 -17.19 16.19
CA THR A 254 -0.74 -17.46 15.66
C THR A 254 0.17 -16.24 15.83
N VAL A 255 -0.35 -15.03 15.62
CA VAL A 255 0.41 -13.78 15.83
C VAL A 255 0.79 -13.64 17.30
N LEU A 256 -0.11 -13.91 18.23
CA LEU A 256 0.18 -13.80 19.66
C LEU A 256 1.29 -14.76 20.09
N GLU A 257 1.23 -16.01 19.63
CA GLU A 257 2.28 -16.99 19.91
C GLU A 257 3.65 -16.58 19.38
N ILE A 258 3.75 -16.08 18.15
CA ILE A 258 5.04 -15.63 17.61
C ILE A 258 5.58 -14.42 18.36
N LEU A 259 4.72 -13.49 18.79
CA LEU A 259 5.13 -12.33 19.59
C LEU A 259 5.66 -12.75 20.98
N SER A 260 5.00 -13.72 21.64
CA SER A 260 5.45 -14.26 22.93
C SER A 260 6.77 -15.02 22.83
N ARG A 261 7.02 -15.70 21.70
CA ARG A 261 8.31 -16.39 21.45
C ARG A 261 9.47 -15.44 21.17
N THR A 262 9.18 -14.24 20.71
CA THR A 262 10.20 -13.28 20.23
C THR A 262 10.44 -12.12 21.17
N GLY A 263 9.76 -12.09 22.32
CA GLY A 263 9.94 -11.08 23.37
C GLY A 263 8.76 -10.97 24.31
N ASP A 264 8.94 -10.19 25.34
CA ASP A 264 7.92 -10.02 26.37
C ASP A 264 6.63 -9.43 25.83
N VAL A 265 5.52 -9.90 26.37
CA VAL A 265 4.16 -9.48 26.07
C VAL A 265 3.40 -9.18 27.37
N PRO A 266 2.54 -8.14 27.39
CA PRO A 266 1.86 -7.74 28.64
C PRO A 266 0.56 -8.50 28.92
N TRP A 267 0.02 -9.22 27.93
CA TRP A 267 -1.25 -9.94 28.07
C TRP A 267 -1.07 -11.33 28.67
N PRO A 268 -2.07 -11.84 29.43
CA PRO A 268 -2.02 -13.17 30.03
C PRO A 268 -2.17 -14.28 28.97
N ASP A 269 -1.69 -15.48 29.32
CA ASP A 269 -1.71 -16.67 28.43
C ASP A 269 -3.12 -17.14 28.02
N THR A 270 -4.17 -16.64 28.67
CA THR A 270 -5.56 -16.93 28.28
C THR A 270 -6.03 -16.14 27.07
N VAL A 271 -5.32 -15.08 26.69
CA VAL A 271 -5.65 -14.25 25.51
C VAL A 271 -5.25 -14.99 24.22
N ARG A 272 -6.17 -15.07 23.28
CA ARG A 272 -6.01 -15.75 21.99
C ARG A 272 -6.15 -14.82 20.78
N SER A 273 -6.65 -13.61 20.98
CA SER A 273 -6.75 -12.60 19.92
C SER A 273 -6.67 -11.21 20.51
N LEU A 274 -6.12 -10.27 19.75
CA LEU A 274 -6.04 -8.85 20.13
C LEU A 274 -6.77 -7.97 19.13
N LEU A 275 -7.38 -6.92 19.66
CA LEU A 275 -7.75 -5.72 18.90
C LEU A 275 -6.95 -4.54 19.43
N LEU A 276 -6.50 -3.68 18.51
CA LEU A 276 -5.87 -2.41 18.83
C LEU A 276 -6.71 -1.30 18.19
N PHE A 277 -7.37 -0.50 19.02
CA PHE A 277 -8.14 0.65 18.59
C PHE A 277 -7.33 1.94 18.78
N GLN A 278 -7.52 2.89 17.88
CA GLN A 278 -7.04 4.26 18.04
C GLN A 278 -8.18 5.24 17.80
N MET A 279 -8.34 6.17 18.74
CA MET A 279 -9.24 7.32 18.64
C MET A 279 -8.42 8.58 18.41
N ASP A 280 -8.90 9.51 17.60
CA ASP A 280 -8.30 10.84 17.41
C ASP A 280 -9.35 11.92 17.22
N GLY A 281 -9.00 13.16 17.61
CA GLY A 281 -9.92 14.29 17.56
C GLY A 281 -9.43 15.48 18.39
N SER A 282 -10.36 16.25 18.95
CA SER A 282 -10.03 17.32 19.89
C SER A 282 -9.64 16.75 21.26
N ARG A 283 -8.99 17.57 22.09
CA ARG A 283 -8.60 17.20 23.45
C ARG A 283 -9.81 16.88 24.33
N GLU A 284 -10.95 17.51 24.07
CA GLU A 284 -12.20 17.27 24.80
C GLU A 284 -12.92 16.00 24.33
N THR A 285 -12.92 15.71 23.04
CA THR A 285 -13.70 14.59 22.48
C THR A 285 -13.02 13.24 22.64
N VAL A 286 -11.68 13.15 22.56
CA VAL A 286 -10.96 11.88 22.63
C VAL A 286 -11.21 11.13 23.96
N PRO A 287 -11.17 11.74 25.16
CA PRO A 287 -11.49 11.05 26.40
C PRO A 287 -12.92 10.51 26.45
N LEU A 288 -13.90 11.27 25.93
CA LEU A 288 -15.30 10.87 25.87
C LEU A 288 -15.51 9.69 24.93
N GLU A 289 -14.94 9.74 23.75
CA GLU A 289 -15.00 8.64 22.77
C GLU A 289 -14.30 7.38 23.29
N ASN A 290 -13.17 7.51 23.99
CA ASN A 290 -12.52 6.40 24.67
C ASN A 290 -13.38 5.77 25.76
N ALA A 291 -14.07 6.56 26.56
CA ALA A 291 -15.00 6.05 27.58
C ALA A 291 -16.19 5.32 26.91
N ARG A 292 -16.72 5.85 25.81
CA ARG A 292 -17.75 5.17 25.01
C ARG A 292 -17.24 3.86 24.43
N LEU A 293 -16.02 3.85 23.90
CA LEU A 293 -15.35 2.65 23.38
C LEU A 293 -15.22 1.61 24.49
N ALA A 294 -14.67 1.98 25.65
CA ALA A 294 -14.49 1.08 26.79
C ALA A 294 -15.79 0.42 27.24
N ALA A 295 -16.91 1.14 27.19
CA ALA A 295 -18.23 0.61 27.54
C ALA A 295 -18.77 -0.45 26.55
N GLN A 296 -18.14 -0.64 25.37
CA GLN A 296 -18.48 -1.68 24.38
C GLN A 296 -17.55 -2.91 24.48
N LEU A 297 -16.57 -2.90 25.37
CA LEU A 297 -15.52 -3.93 25.47
C LEU A 297 -15.75 -4.87 26.66
N ASP A 298 -17.00 -5.13 27.00
CA ASP A 298 -17.44 -5.95 28.14
C ASP A 298 -16.97 -7.42 28.11
N ASP A 299 -16.74 -7.97 26.90
CA ASP A 299 -16.22 -9.33 26.70
C ASP A 299 -14.67 -9.42 26.77
N ALA A 300 -13.97 -8.33 27.05
CA ALA A 300 -12.51 -8.29 27.12
C ALA A 300 -11.96 -9.02 28.35
N LEU A 301 -10.96 -9.87 28.16
CA LEU A 301 -10.24 -10.52 29.26
C LEU A 301 -9.16 -9.63 29.87
N TRP A 302 -8.63 -8.73 29.05
CA TRP A 302 -7.51 -7.87 29.39
C TRP A 302 -7.51 -6.63 28.50
N SER A 303 -7.06 -5.50 29.03
CA SER A 303 -6.86 -4.31 28.22
C SER A 303 -5.72 -3.44 28.76
N MET A 304 -5.10 -2.67 27.85
CA MET A 304 -4.10 -1.65 28.15
C MET A 304 -4.37 -0.42 27.30
N GLN A 305 -4.40 0.74 27.97
CA GLN A 305 -4.63 2.03 27.33
C GLN A 305 -3.35 2.84 27.29
N GLY A 306 -3.17 3.62 26.22
CA GLY A 306 -2.12 4.61 26.08
C GLY A 306 -2.70 5.93 25.56
N VAL A 307 -2.32 7.04 26.17
CA VAL A 307 -2.73 8.39 25.80
C VAL A 307 -1.49 9.20 25.41
N GLY A 308 -1.53 9.81 24.25
CA GLY A 308 -0.40 10.55 23.71
C GLY A 308 0.70 9.64 23.14
N LYS A 309 1.61 10.27 22.42
CA LYS A 309 2.54 9.60 21.51
C LYS A 309 3.37 8.48 22.16
N GLU A 310 3.93 8.71 23.32
CA GLU A 310 4.86 7.75 23.95
C GLU A 310 4.16 6.47 24.38
N GLU A 311 3.01 6.59 25.04
CA GLU A 311 2.24 5.44 25.51
C GLU A 311 1.60 4.69 24.33
N GLU A 312 1.05 5.42 23.37
CA GLU A 312 0.53 4.82 22.14
C GLU A 312 1.62 4.07 21.35
N ASP A 313 2.82 4.65 21.22
CA ASP A 313 3.94 4.00 20.54
C ASP A 313 4.33 2.66 21.17
N ARG A 314 4.20 2.50 22.49
CA ARG A 314 4.39 1.23 23.20
C ARG A 314 3.36 0.18 22.78
N LEU A 315 2.08 0.56 22.67
CA LEU A 315 1.02 -0.34 22.21
C LEU A 315 1.20 -0.73 20.74
N TRP A 316 1.46 0.24 19.89
CA TRP A 316 1.70 0.03 18.47
C TRP A 316 3.00 -0.75 18.17
N ALA A 317 3.94 -0.79 19.10
CA ALA A 317 5.17 -1.58 18.96
C ALA A 317 4.87 -3.07 18.81
N PHE A 318 3.86 -3.62 19.49
CA PHE A 318 3.46 -5.03 19.31
C PHE A 318 2.99 -5.30 17.88
N ARG A 319 2.15 -4.43 17.34
CA ARG A 319 1.66 -4.54 15.97
C ARG A 319 2.81 -4.43 14.94
N ARG A 320 3.74 -3.51 15.14
CA ARG A 320 4.91 -3.31 14.27
C ARG A 320 5.87 -4.51 14.28
N ARG A 321 5.97 -5.24 15.39
CA ARG A 321 6.84 -6.43 15.53
C ARG A 321 6.32 -7.64 14.76
N VAL A 322 5.05 -7.72 14.40
CA VAL A 322 4.42 -8.94 13.80
C VAL A 322 5.23 -9.46 12.61
N SER A 323 5.51 -8.60 11.63
CA SER A 323 6.19 -9.04 10.39
C SER A 323 7.61 -9.55 10.62
N SER A 324 8.38 -8.93 11.52
CA SER A 324 9.73 -9.37 11.85
C SER A 324 9.75 -10.61 12.74
N SER A 325 8.80 -10.74 13.64
CA SER A 325 8.67 -11.91 14.53
C SER A 325 8.22 -13.17 13.78
N ALA A 326 7.53 -13.02 12.67
CA ALA A 326 6.94 -14.13 11.91
C ALA A 326 7.97 -15.13 11.34
N TYR A 327 9.23 -14.71 11.16
CA TYR A 327 10.31 -15.55 10.62
C TYR A 327 10.70 -16.75 11.52
N VAL A 328 10.20 -16.81 12.76
CA VAL A 328 10.34 -18.01 13.61
C VAL A 328 9.54 -19.21 13.07
N LEU A 329 8.62 -19.01 12.14
CA LEU A 329 7.82 -20.06 11.50
C LEU A 329 8.38 -20.54 10.16
N GLY A 330 9.39 -19.89 9.63
CA GLY A 330 10.06 -20.25 8.38
C GLY A 330 10.83 -19.06 7.79
N PRO A 331 11.90 -19.34 7.03
CA PRO A 331 12.79 -18.30 6.48
C PRO A 331 12.16 -17.52 5.32
N ASP A 332 11.20 -18.10 4.63
CA ASP A 332 10.55 -17.51 3.46
C ASP A 332 9.09 -17.18 3.74
N ARG A 333 8.50 -16.29 2.94
CA ARG A 333 7.14 -15.83 3.11
C ARG A 333 6.41 -15.67 1.78
N ILE A 334 5.17 -16.17 1.72
CA ILE A 334 4.16 -15.69 0.77
C ILE A 334 3.16 -14.84 1.54
N GLY A 335 3.03 -13.57 1.16
CA GLY A 335 2.13 -12.62 1.80
C GLY A 335 0.88 -12.35 0.97
N GLY A 336 -0.30 -12.57 1.58
CA GLY A 336 -1.58 -12.12 1.07
C GLY A 336 -1.92 -10.72 1.60
N ASP A 337 -2.61 -9.94 0.78
CA ASP A 337 -3.12 -8.61 1.10
C ASP A 337 -4.56 -8.54 0.57
N MET A 338 -5.44 -9.34 1.16
CA MET A 338 -6.83 -9.44 0.74
C MET A 338 -7.68 -8.42 1.50
N ALA A 339 -8.72 -7.91 0.85
CA ALA A 339 -9.76 -7.16 1.53
C ALA A 339 -11.10 -7.85 1.33
N VAL A 340 -11.93 -7.89 2.37
CA VAL A 340 -13.29 -8.43 2.31
C VAL A 340 -14.27 -7.41 2.90
N PRO A 341 -15.56 -7.45 2.54
CA PRO A 341 -16.54 -6.65 3.25
C PRO A 341 -16.42 -6.87 4.77
N ARG A 342 -16.38 -5.80 5.55
CA ARG A 342 -16.14 -5.85 7.01
C ARG A 342 -17.04 -6.87 7.73
N GLY A 343 -18.30 -6.98 7.32
CA GLY A 343 -19.24 -7.98 7.88
C GLY A 343 -18.87 -9.44 7.60
N SER A 344 -17.97 -9.68 6.64
CA SER A 344 -17.46 -11.02 6.30
C SER A 344 -16.11 -11.34 6.95
N LEU A 345 -15.47 -10.37 7.62
CA LEU A 345 -14.10 -10.48 8.11
C LEU A 345 -13.86 -11.74 8.98
N LEU A 346 -14.72 -11.98 9.96
CA LEU A 346 -14.60 -13.17 10.82
C LEU A 346 -14.65 -14.48 10.01
N LYS A 347 -15.65 -14.59 9.13
CA LYS A 347 -15.83 -15.79 8.30
C LYS A 347 -14.64 -15.99 7.37
N ALA A 348 -14.12 -14.92 6.78
CA ALA A 348 -12.96 -14.96 5.90
C ALA A 348 -11.70 -15.41 6.65
N VAL A 349 -11.37 -14.81 7.80
CA VAL A 349 -10.19 -15.23 8.58
C VAL A 349 -10.29 -16.68 9.02
N ARG A 350 -11.46 -17.15 9.49
CA ARG A 350 -11.67 -18.57 9.84
C ARG A 350 -11.50 -19.50 8.64
N ARG A 351 -12.03 -19.11 7.48
CA ARG A 351 -11.82 -19.88 6.24
C ARG A 351 -10.34 -19.93 5.85
N PHE A 352 -9.62 -18.82 5.99
CA PHE A 352 -8.19 -18.74 5.71
C PHE A 352 -7.37 -19.61 6.68
N GLU A 353 -7.71 -19.60 7.97
CA GLU A 353 -7.09 -20.50 8.97
C GLU A 353 -7.29 -21.97 8.60
N ALA A 354 -8.50 -22.35 8.19
CA ALA A 354 -8.82 -23.72 7.76
C ALA A 354 -8.06 -24.12 6.49
N ILE A 355 -7.96 -23.24 5.50
CA ILE A 355 -7.17 -23.47 4.28
C ILE A 355 -5.70 -23.63 4.63
N ALA A 356 -5.12 -22.75 5.42
CA ALA A 356 -3.72 -22.88 5.83
C ALA A 356 -3.48 -24.23 6.53
N ALA A 357 -4.36 -24.63 7.46
CA ALA A 357 -4.26 -25.88 8.19
C ALA A 357 -4.36 -27.13 7.29
N SER A 358 -5.23 -27.13 6.27
CA SER A 358 -5.36 -28.25 5.31
C SER A 358 -4.10 -28.49 4.48
N HIS A 359 -3.27 -27.45 4.30
CA HIS A 359 -1.96 -27.53 3.66
C HIS A 359 -0.79 -27.70 4.65
N GLY A 360 -1.09 -27.98 5.94
CA GLY A 360 -0.08 -28.12 6.98
C GLY A 360 0.64 -26.82 7.31
N LYS A 361 -0.03 -25.68 7.11
CA LYS A 361 0.49 -24.33 7.39
C LYS A 361 -0.27 -23.67 8.52
N ARG A 362 0.32 -22.63 9.07
CA ARG A 362 -0.31 -21.75 10.07
C ARG A 362 -0.51 -20.36 9.47
N LEU A 363 -1.73 -19.86 9.55
CA LEU A 363 -2.05 -18.52 9.12
C LEU A 363 -1.52 -17.48 10.13
N ILE A 364 -0.63 -16.60 9.68
CA ILE A 364 -0.29 -15.38 10.42
C ILE A 364 -1.27 -14.33 9.94
N GLY A 365 -2.40 -14.24 10.66
CA GLY A 365 -3.54 -13.39 10.32
C GLY A 365 -3.57 -12.11 11.16
N PHE A 366 -3.39 -10.97 10.52
CA PHE A 366 -3.51 -9.66 11.13
C PHE A 366 -3.92 -8.63 10.07
N GLY A 367 -4.30 -7.43 10.47
CA GLY A 367 -4.63 -6.39 9.49
C GLY A 367 -5.61 -5.36 10.02
N HIS A 368 -6.11 -4.55 9.08
CA HIS A 368 -6.97 -3.42 9.34
C HIS A 368 -8.43 -3.90 9.47
N ALA A 369 -8.81 -4.32 10.67
CA ALA A 369 -10.17 -4.87 10.91
C ALA A 369 -11.26 -3.85 10.61
N GLY A 370 -10.96 -2.57 10.77
CA GLY A 370 -11.90 -1.47 10.55
C GLY A 370 -12.44 -1.36 9.13
N ASP A 371 -11.67 -1.76 8.13
CA ASP A 371 -12.03 -1.71 6.70
C ASP A 371 -12.03 -3.07 6.00
N GLY A 372 -11.69 -4.14 6.73
CA GLY A 372 -11.75 -5.52 6.21
C GLY A 372 -10.49 -5.98 5.49
N ASN A 373 -9.37 -5.28 5.61
CA ASN A 373 -8.10 -5.70 5.03
C ASN A 373 -7.42 -6.76 5.90
N ILE A 374 -7.01 -7.85 5.28
CA ILE A 374 -6.40 -9.03 5.92
C ILE A 374 -5.01 -9.26 5.33
N HIS A 375 -3.98 -9.13 6.15
CA HIS A 375 -2.65 -9.62 5.81
C HIS A 375 -2.58 -11.10 6.18
N ALA A 376 -2.74 -11.96 5.19
CA ALA A 376 -2.72 -13.40 5.32
C ALA A 376 -1.35 -13.95 4.92
N ASN A 377 -0.44 -14.06 5.89
CA ASN A 377 0.93 -14.49 5.61
C ASN A 377 1.13 -15.98 5.92
N LEU A 378 1.82 -16.68 5.01
CA LEU A 378 2.25 -18.06 5.18
C LEU A 378 3.78 -18.09 5.12
N HIS A 379 4.41 -18.67 6.15
CA HIS A 379 5.85 -18.87 6.19
C HIS A 379 6.20 -20.30 5.82
N TYR A 380 7.36 -20.49 5.17
CA TYR A 380 7.80 -21.78 4.65
C TYR A 380 9.33 -21.80 4.46
N ASP A 381 9.85 -22.94 4.04
CA ASP A 381 11.25 -23.08 3.62
C ASP A 381 11.28 -23.32 2.10
N ALA A 382 11.78 -22.33 1.34
CA ALA A 382 11.90 -22.41 -0.11
C ALA A 382 12.94 -23.46 -0.57
N SER A 383 13.81 -23.94 0.32
CA SER A 383 14.76 -25.02 0.02
C SER A 383 14.08 -26.40 0.04
N ASP A 384 12.88 -26.53 0.64
CA ASP A 384 12.00 -27.70 0.56
C ASP A 384 10.97 -27.49 -0.56
N PRO A 385 11.10 -28.18 -1.73
CA PRO A 385 10.15 -28.04 -2.84
C PRO A 385 8.71 -28.43 -2.49
N ASP A 386 8.53 -29.39 -1.56
CA ASP A 386 7.20 -29.81 -1.13
C ASP A 386 6.54 -28.76 -0.24
N ASP A 387 7.31 -28.13 0.64
CA ASP A 387 6.81 -27.02 1.46
C ASP A 387 6.47 -25.80 0.61
N ALA A 388 7.32 -25.43 -0.34
CA ALA A 388 7.07 -24.37 -1.29
C ALA A 388 5.79 -24.61 -2.11
N ARG A 389 5.58 -25.85 -2.60
CA ARG A 389 4.39 -26.21 -3.39
C ARG A 389 3.12 -26.14 -2.55
N ARG A 390 3.11 -26.70 -1.31
CA ARG A 390 1.96 -26.65 -0.41
C ARG A 390 1.60 -25.21 -0.06
N THR A 391 2.61 -24.37 0.20
CA THR A 391 2.39 -22.96 0.55
C THR A 391 1.83 -22.17 -0.62
N ALA A 392 2.32 -22.42 -1.84
CA ALA A 392 1.78 -21.77 -3.04
C ALA A 392 0.31 -22.21 -3.29
N ALA A 393 0.00 -23.51 -3.15
CA ALA A 393 -1.37 -24.01 -3.28
C ALA A 393 -2.30 -23.36 -2.23
N ALA A 394 -1.90 -23.33 -0.97
CA ALA A 394 -2.65 -22.65 0.08
C ALA A 394 -2.92 -21.18 -0.27
N HIS A 395 -1.91 -20.46 -0.75
CA HIS A 395 -2.09 -19.05 -1.11
C HIS A 395 -3.09 -18.85 -2.25
N HIS A 396 -3.09 -19.73 -3.25
CA HIS A 396 -4.09 -19.68 -4.33
C HIS A 396 -5.52 -19.92 -3.82
N GLU A 397 -5.69 -20.85 -2.88
CA GLU A 397 -7.00 -21.08 -2.26
C GLU A 397 -7.43 -19.92 -1.35
N LEU A 398 -6.48 -19.21 -0.70
CA LEU A 398 -6.79 -17.98 0.04
C LEU A 398 -7.29 -16.87 -0.90
N ASP A 399 -6.67 -16.71 -2.08
CA ASP A 399 -7.11 -15.75 -3.09
C ASP A 399 -8.55 -16.07 -3.54
N ASP A 400 -8.85 -17.34 -3.85
CA ASP A 400 -10.18 -17.79 -4.28
C ASP A 400 -11.23 -17.56 -3.16
N ALA A 401 -10.90 -17.91 -1.93
CA ALA A 401 -11.77 -17.68 -0.79
C ALA A 401 -12.05 -16.20 -0.51
N ALA A 402 -11.07 -15.30 -0.73
CA ALA A 402 -11.30 -13.86 -0.60
C ALA A 402 -12.35 -13.37 -1.61
N LEU A 403 -12.28 -13.85 -2.85
CA LEU A 403 -13.24 -13.50 -3.90
C LEU A 403 -14.64 -14.09 -3.63
N GLU A 404 -14.74 -15.32 -3.06
CA GLU A 404 -16.02 -15.92 -2.65
C GLU A 404 -16.76 -15.06 -1.62
N PHE A 405 -16.03 -14.32 -0.76
CA PHE A 405 -16.60 -13.36 0.18
C PHE A 405 -16.94 -11.99 -0.45
N GLY A 406 -16.82 -11.84 -1.77
CA GLY A 406 -17.00 -10.55 -2.46
C GLY A 406 -15.86 -9.57 -2.20
N GLY A 407 -14.68 -10.10 -1.94
CA GLY A 407 -13.49 -9.32 -1.60
C GLY A 407 -12.60 -8.97 -2.80
N SER A 408 -11.39 -8.53 -2.48
CA SER A 408 -10.35 -8.15 -3.44
C SER A 408 -9.03 -8.86 -3.11
N LEU A 409 -8.28 -9.20 -4.15
CA LEU A 409 -6.95 -9.82 -4.04
C LEU A 409 -5.86 -8.86 -3.53
N SER A 410 -6.11 -7.54 -3.56
CA SER A 410 -5.23 -6.54 -2.98
C SER A 410 -6.05 -5.43 -2.33
N GLY A 411 -5.87 -5.25 -1.01
CA GLY A 411 -6.46 -4.16 -0.25
C GLY A 411 -5.72 -2.85 -0.45
N GLU A 412 -4.37 -2.90 -0.43
CA GLU A 412 -3.53 -1.69 -0.44
C GLU A 412 -2.21 -1.81 -1.22
N HIS A 413 -1.72 -3.03 -1.53
CA HIS A 413 -0.39 -3.21 -2.10
C HIS A 413 -0.33 -3.05 -3.62
N GLY A 414 -1.48 -2.94 -4.31
CA GLY A 414 -1.60 -2.92 -5.76
C GLY A 414 -1.51 -4.31 -6.42
N GLY A 415 -1.76 -4.39 -7.71
CA GLY A 415 -1.69 -5.62 -8.50
C GLY A 415 -0.25 -5.99 -8.90
N GLY A 416 0.50 -5.01 -9.33
CA GLY A 416 1.88 -5.17 -9.80
C GLY A 416 2.00 -6.17 -10.94
N CYS A 417 2.94 -7.09 -10.79
CA CYS A 417 3.11 -8.24 -11.69
C CYS A 417 2.94 -9.59 -10.96
N LEU A 418 2.45 -9.56 -9.72
CA LEU A 418 2.33 -10.76 -8.90
C LEU A 418 0.88 -11.20 -8.66
N LYS A 419 -0.09 -10.30 -8.80
CA LYS A 419 -1.51 -10.64 -8.65
C LYS A 419 -2.13 -11.01 -9.99
N ASP A 420 -2.89 -12.09 -10.00
CA ASP A 420 -3.69 -12.50 -11.15
C ASP A 420 -4.99 -11.70 -11.17
N VAL A 421 -4.94 -10.53 -11.79
CA VAL A 421 -6.11 -9.64 -11.88
C VAL A 421 -7.26 -10.26 -12.67
N GLY A 422 -6.97 -11.24 -13.55
CA GLY A 422 -7.97 -11.98 -14.32
C GLY A 422 -8.84 -12.89 -13.45
N LYS A 423 -8.40 -13.26 -12.24
CA LYS A 423 -9.24 -13.96 -11.27
C LYS A 423 -10.36 -13.07 -10.70
N GLN A 424 -10.07 -11.77 -10.53
CA GLN A 424 -11.00 -10.82 -9.90
C GLN A 424 -11.86 -10.08 -10.92
N LEU A 425 -11.28 -9.72 -12.07
CA LEU A 425 -11.93 -8.89 -13.09
C LEU A 425 -12.45 -9.76 -14.23
N GLY A 426 -13.67 -9.46 -14.69
CA GLY A 426 -14.24 -10.09 -15.87
C GLY A 426 -13.55 -9.67 -17.18
N ALA A 427 -13.81 -10.39 -18.24
CA ALA A 427 -13.19 -10.13 -19.54
C ALA A 427 -13.53 -8.72 -20.09
N ASP A 428 -14.76 -8.27 -19.88
CA ASP A 428 -15.23 -6.96 -20.37
C ASP A 428 -14.60 -5.81 -19.57
N GLU A 429 -14.44 -5.97 -18.25
CA GLU A 429 -13.76 -4.98 -17.42
C GLU A 429 -12.27 -4.87 -17.79
N LEU A 430 -11.60 -6.00 -18.00
CA LEU A 430 -10.20 -6.03 -18.44
C LEU A 430 -10.04 -5.38 -19.81
N GLU A 431 -10.95 -5.63 -20.74
CA GLU A 431 -10.91 -5.01 -22.07
C GLU A 431 -11.12 -3.50 -21.99
N ALA A 432 -12.06 -3.04 -21.18
CA ALA A 432 -12.28 -1.60 -20.94
C ALA A 432 -11.02 -0.93 -20.36
N MET A 433 -10.37 -1.54 -19.36
CA MET A 433 -9.13 -1.02 -18.78
C MET A 433 -7.99 -1.00 -19.80
N ARG A 434 -7.86 -2.04 -20.62
CA ARG A 434 -6.89 -2.09 -21.73
C ARG A 434 -7.17 -1.03 -22.80
N ALA A 435 -8.44 -0.74 -23.08
CA ALA A 435 -8.83 0.33 -24.01
C ALA A 435 -8.41 1.71 -23.46
N VAL A 436 -8.64 1.98 -22.17
CA VAL A 436 -8.15 3.20 -21.50
C VAL A 436 -6.63 3.28 -21.58
N ARG A 437 -5.93 2.20 -21.31
CA ARG A 437 -4.46 2.17 -21.44
C ARG A 437 -4.00 2.51 -22.86
N ARG A 438 -4.60 1.89 -23.88
CA ARG A 438 -4.27 2.18 -25.30
C ARG A 438 -4.52 3.64 -25.69
N LEU A 439 -5.51 4.29 -25.07
CA LEU A 439 -5.78 5.72 -25.29
C LEU A 439 -4.61 6.61 -24.82
N PHE A 440 -4.00 6.28 -23.69
CA PHE A 440 -2.90 7.07 -23.11
C PHE A 440 -1.51 6.59 -23.56
N ASP A 441 -1.36 5.30 -23.86
CA ASP A 441 -0.10 4.64 -24.27
C ASP A 441 -0.35 3.71 -25.46
N PRO A 442 -0.53 4.25 -26.69
CA PRO A 442 -0.84 3.45 -27.87
C PRO A 442 0.22 2.39 -28.21
N GLN A 443 1.47 2.64 -27.84
CA GLN A 443 2.59 1.74 -28.13
C GLN A 443 2.89 0.74 -27.01
N GLY A 444 2.25 0.88 -25.84
CA GLY A 444 2.45 0.00 -24.70
C GLY A 444 3.86 0.07 -24.11
N ILE A 445 4.47 1.26 -24.10
CA ILE A 445 5.82 1.48 -23.56
C ILE A 445 5.82 1.78 -22.05
N LEU A 446 4.69 2.26 -21.50
CA LEU A 446 4.60 2.62 -20.08
C LEU A 446 4.37 1.38 -19.21
N ASN A 447 5.32 1.13 -18.32
CA ASN A 447 5.32 0.07 -17.32
C ASN A 447 4.64 -1.24 -17.79
N PRO A 448 5.10 -1.83 -18.91
CA PRO A 448 4.45 -2.99 -19.49
C PRO A 448 4.41 -4.18 -18.51
N GLY A 449 3.35 -5.00 -18.60
CA GLY A 449 3.16 -6.17 -17.75
C GLY A 449 2.73 -5.85 -16.32
N LYS A 450 2.13 -4.66 -16.09
CA LYS A 450 1.54 -4.26 -14.81
C LYS A 450 0.02 -4.08 -14.96
N GLY A 451 -0.65 -4.31 -13.83
CA GLY A 451 -2.10 -4.13 -13.70
C GLY A 451 -2.86 -5.13 -14.56
N TYR A 452 -3.34 -4.72 -15.71
CA TYR A 452 -4.34 -5.41 -16.56
C TYR A 452 -3.87 -5.56 -18.02
#